data_f1580cab112b4c14a22c94e2f6c2dc6d
#
_entry.id   f1580cab112b4c14a22c94e2f6c2dc6d
#
_cell.length_a   1.000
_cell.length_b   1.000
_cell.length_c   1.000
_cell.angle_alpha   90.00
_cell.angle_beta   90.00
_cell.angle_gamma   90.00
#
_symmetry.space_group_name_H-M   'P 1'
#
loop_
_entity.id
_entity.type
_entity.pdbx_description
1 polymer ?
#
loop_
_entity_poly.entity_id
_entity_poly.type
_entity_poly.pdbx_seq_one_letter_code
_entity_poly.pdbx_strand_id
1 'polypeptide(L)'
;LLISAVRDLCNDQIAALAVKNVCYEELPAEVIAYADKHGLPIFMFGRDDAYFEDIVVTLKEKIRERDNLELQEHQIHMLLNQELDLKAQRELNQKLLPDRVTPYRVIYCYIKDTEQKIRDYRKYYPGNRISGKKQDSFYYKKGCFMIYYTNSSADIRSSKEMQQCMSFIKERLLMKAEDYWIGIGEIKDNTEALTDAMMESI
;
A
#
# COMPACT_ATOMS: atom_id res chain seq x y z
N LEU A 1 -17.74 -34.29 -13.82
CA LEU A 1 -17.38 -33.08 -14.57
C LEU A 1 -16.67 -32.05 -13.66
N LEU A 2 -17.28 -31.68 -12.50
CA LEU A 2 -16.71 -30.67 -11.59
C LEU A 2 -15.37 -31.14 -10.98
N ILE A 3 -15.27 -32.38 -10.51
CA ILE A 3 -14.03 -32.92 -9.95
C ILE A 3 -12.88 -32.98 -10.99
N SER A 4 -13.18 -33.23 -12.25
CA SER A 4 -12.17 -33.16 -13.32
C SER A 4 -11.66 -31.76 -13.51
N ALA A 5 -12.55 -30.77 -13.57
CA ALA A 5 -12.16 -29.37 -13.67
C ALA A 5 -11.28 -28.92 -12.49
N VAL A 6 -11.63 -29.32 -11.26
CA VAL A 6 -10.82 -28.98 -10.07
C VAL A 6 -9.44 -29.65 -10.12
N ARG A 7 -9.34 -30.87 -10.64
CA ARG A 7 -8.04 -31.53 -10.85
C ARG A 7 -7.15 -30.77 -11.83
N ASP A 8 -7.72 -30.36 -12.96
CA ASP A 8 -6.99 -29.61 -13.98
C ASP A 8 -6.52 -28.27 -13.40
N LEU A 9 -7.37 -27.55 -12.68
CA LEU A 9 -7.04 -26.29 -12.02
C LEU A 9 -5.95 -26.44 -10.94
N CYS A 10 -5.94 -27.55 -10.17
CA CYS A 10 -4.87 -27.83 -9.23
C CYS A 10 -3.52 -28.08 -9.94
N ASN A 11 -3.55 -28.75 -11.09
CA ASN A 11 -2.34 -28.99 -11.89
C ASN A 11 -1.78 -27.68 -12.46
N ASP A 12 -2.65 -26.74 -12.82
CA ASP A 12 -2.27 -25.41 -13.33
C ASP A 12 -1.82 -24.43 -12.23
N GLN A 13 -1.72 -24.90 -10.99
CA GLN A 13 -1.25 -24.10 -9.82
C GLN A 13 -2.02 -22.78 -9.63
N ILE A 14 -3.32 -22.77 -9.87
CA ILE A 14 -4.13 -21.57 -9.62
C ILE A 14 -4.20 -21.26 -8.12
N ALA A 15 -4.31 -19.99 -7.79
CA ALA A 15 -4.29 -19.49 -6.41
C ALA A 15 -5.61 -19.76 -5.65
N ALA A 16 -6.75 -19.75 -6.35
CA ALA A 16 -8.07 -19.98 -5.78
C ALA A 16 -9.11 -20.19 -6.88
N LEU A 17 -10.26 -20.79 -6.51
CA LEU A 17 -11.41 -20.96 -7.38
C LEU A 17 -12.63 -20.24 -6.78
N ALA A 18 -13.29 -19.39 -7.57
CA ALA A 18 -14.57 -18.79 -7.20
C ALA A 18 -15.70 -19.44 -8.00
N VAL A 19 -16.71 -19.96 -7.31
CA VAL A 19 -17.84 -20.67 -7.88
C VAL A 19 -19.14 -19.96 -7.54
N LYS A 20 -19.89 -19.56 -8.56
CA LYS A 20 -21.24 -19.03 -8.36
C LYS A 20 -22.23 -20.16 -8.16
N ASN A 21 -23.01 -20.08 -7.11
CA ASN A 21 -24.07 -21.05 -6.77
C ASN A 21 -25.25 -20.92 -7.74
N VAL A 22 -25.12 -21.50 -8.93
CA VAL A 22 -26.18 -21.56 -9.94
C VAL A 22 -26.68 -22.98 -10.10
N CYS A 23 -25.75 -23.96 -10.07
CA CYS A 23 -26.05 -25.37 -10.33
C CYS A 23 -25.88 -26.26 -9.10
N TYR A 24 -25.20 -25.77 -8.07
CA TYR A 24 -24.92 -26.54 -6.87
C TYR A 24 -25.22 -25.67 -5.63
N GLU A 25 -26.09 -26.12 -4.76
CA GLU A 25 -26.34 -25.50 -3.45
C GLU A 25 -25.11 -25.71 -2.55
N GLU A 26 -24.52 -26.90 -2.63
CA GLU A 26 -23.31 -27.30 -1.92
C GLU A 26 -22.34 -28.01 -2.88
N LEU A 27 -21.05 -27.87 -2.63
CA LEU A 27 -20.07 -28.62 -3.41
C LEU A 27 -20.07 -30.09 -3.01
N PRO A 28 -19.91 -31.02 -3.98
CA PRO A 28 -19.74 -32.44 -3.65
C PRO A 28 -18.56 -32.66 -2.71
N ALA A 29 -18.74 -33.52 -1.71
CA ALA A 29 -17.72 -33.80 -0.69
C ALA A 29 -16.39 -34.27 -1.29
N GLU A 30 -16.39 -34.99 -2.40
CA GLU A 30 -15.19 -35.41 -3.13
C GLU A 30 -14.39 -34.22 -3.71
N VAL A 31 -15.09 -33.17 -4.12
CA VAL A 31 -14.46 -31.93 -4.65
C VAL A 31 -13.78 -31.17 -3.52
N ILE A 32 -14.48 -31.03 -2.38
CA ILE A 32 -13.93 -30.38 -1.19
C ILE A 32 -12.69 -31.13 -0.70
N ALA A 33 -12.80 -32.45 -0.52
CA ALA A 33 -11.69 -33.27 -0.04
C ALA A 33 -10.47 -33.23 -0.99
N TYR A 34 -10.71 -33.16 -2.30
CA TYR A 34 -9.63 -33.06 -3.27
C TYR A 34 -8.96 -31.68 -3.24
N ALA A 35 -9.75 -30.60 -3.17
CA ALA A 35 -9.26 -29.23 -3.09
C ALA A 35 -8.43 -29.01 -1.81
N ASP A 36 -8.93 -29.45 -0.64
CA ASP A 36 -8.23 -29.37 0.65
C ASP A 36 -6.90 -30.11 0.61
N LYS A 37 -6.88 -31.32 0.04
CA LYS A 37 -5.65 -32.10 -0.11
C LYS A 37 -4.56 -31.39 -0.94
N HIS A 38 -4.97 -30.57 -1.91
CA HIS A 38 -4.06 -29.84 -2.81
C HIS A 38 -3.90 -28.37 -2.44
N GLY A 39 -4.51 -27.92 -1.31
CA GLY A 39 -4.40 -26.55 -0.83
C GLY A 39 -5.09 -25.52 -1.75
N LEU A 40 -6.10 -25.91 -2.54
CA LEU A 40 -6.85 -25.04 -3.41
C LEU A 40 -8.05 -24.44 -2.67
N PRO A 41 -8.06 -23.16 -2.29
CA PRO A 41 -9.22 -22.50 -1.70
C PRO A 41 -10.37 -22.41 -2.72
N ILE A 42 -11.58 -22.82 -2.31
CA ILE A 42 -12.79 -22.65 -3.13
C ILE A 42 -13.74 -21.71 -2.40
N PHE A 43 -14.09 -20.60 -3.05
CA PHE A 43 -15.07 -19.64 -2.57
C PHE A 43 -16.40 -19.84 -3.29
N MET A 44 -17.47 -20.13 -2.53
CA MET A 44 -18.81 -20.15 -3.07
C MET A 44 -19.54 -18.86 -2.74
N PHE A 45 -20.29 -18.32 -3.69
CA PHE A 45 -21.15 -17.15 -3.49
C PHE A 45 -22.51 -17.36 -4.11
N GLY A 46 -23.54 -16.82 -3.48
CA GLY A 46 -24.93 -16.97 -3.88
C GLY A 46 -25.23 -16.26 -5.20
N ARG A 47 -26.38 -16.63 -5.78
CA ARG A 47 -26.82 -16.07 -7.07
C ARG A 47 -26.97 -14.56 -7.02
N ASP A 48 -27.41 -14.03 -5.87
CA ASP A 48 -27.73 -12.62 -5.66
C ASP A 48 -26.66 -11.87 -4.83
N ASP A 49 -25.61 -12.57 -4.37
CA ASP A 49 -24.59 -11.97 -3.51
C ASP A 49 -23.66 -11.03 -4.28
N ALA A 50 -23.30 -11.38 -5.51
CA ALA A 50 -22.46 -10.58 -6.38
C ALA A 50 -22.61 -10.95 -7.86
N TYR A 51 -22.40 -9.98 -8.72
CA TYR A 51 -22.22 -10.22 -10.14
C TYR A 51 -20.77 -10.64 -10.42
N PHE A 52 -20.59 -11.60 -11.32
CA PHE A 52 -19.26 -12.11 -11.65
C PHE A 52 -18.33 -11.01 -12.19
N GLU A 53 -18.90 -10.12 -12.98
CA GLU A 53 -18.22 -8.96 -13.56
C GLU A 53 -17.67 -8.04 -12.49
N ASP A 54 -18.44 -7.77 -11.43
CA ASP A 54 -18.02 -6.90 -10.31
C ASP A 54 -16.86 -7.53 -9.53
N ILE A 55 -16.89 -8.84 -9.34
CA ILE A 55 -15.80 -9.59 -8.70
C ILE A 55 -14.52 -9.45 -9.54
N VAL A 56 -14.58 -9.68 -10.84
CA VAL A 56 -13.44 -9.60 -11.76
C VAL A 56 -12.86 -8.19 -11.78
N VAL A 57 -13.73 -7.16 -11.88
CA VAL A 57 -13.30 -5.76 -11.87
C VAL A 57 -12.61 -5.40 -10.56
N THR A 58 -13.25 -5.75 -9.43
CA THR A 58 -12.70 -5.47 -8.09
C THR A 58 -11.35 -6.17 -7.87
N LEU A 59 -11.22 -7.44 -8.27
CA LEU A 59 -9.94 -8.17 -8.18
C LEU A 59 -8.86 -7.53 -9.03
N LYS A 60 -9.19 -7.14 -10.27
CA LYS A 60 -8.25 -6.46 -11.17
C LYS A 60 -7.78 -5.13 -10.60
N GLU A 61 -8.67 -4.35 -10.00
CA GLU A 61 -8.31 -3.10 -9.33
C GLU A 61 -7.39 -3.35 -8.14
N LYS A 62 -7.68 -4.33 -7.30
CA LYS A 62 -6.84 -4.69 -6.14
C LYS A 62 -5.45 -5.20 -6.54
N ILE A 63 -5.36 -5.98 -7.61
CA ILE A 63 -4.07 -6.41 -8.15
C ILE A 63 -3.27 -5.18 -8.63
N ARG A 64 -3.90 -4.29 -9.40
CA ARG A 64 -3.24 -3.06 -9.87
C ARG A 64 -2.78 -2.15 -8.73
N GLU A 65 -3.60 -1.99 -7.69
CA GLU A 65 -3.22 -1.21 -6.51
C GLU A 65 -1.97 -1.80 -5.86
N ARG A 66 -1.92 -3.12 -5.66
CA ARG A 66 -0.75 -3.79 -5.08
C ARG A 66 0.50 -3.64 -5.95
N ASP A 67 0.38 -3.91 -7.25
CA ASP A 67 1.51 -3.82 -8.18
C ASP A 67 2.07 -2.39 -8.22
N ASN A 68 1.20 -1.38 -8.14
CA ASN A 68 1.61 0.02 -8.06
C ASN A 68 2.37 0.34 -6.76
N LEU A 69 1.94 -0.22 -5.63
CA LEU A 69 2.64 -0.03 -4.34
C LEU A 69 4.03 -0.69 -4.35
N GLU A 70 4.13 -1.92 -4.88
CA GLU A 70 5.41 -2.63 -4.99
C GLU A 70 6.38 -1.90 -5.93
N LEU A 71 5.89 -1.40 -7.06
CA LEU A 71 6.67 -0.60 -7.98
C LEU A 71 7.15 0.70 -7.33
N GLN A 72 6.29 1.39 -6.60
CA GLN A 72 6.62 2.62 -5.89
C GLN A 72 7.67 2.38 -4.80
N GLU A 73 7.50 1.32 -4.01
CA GLU A 73 8.48 0.93 -2.98
C GLU A 73 9.85 0.64 -3.60
N HIS A 74 9.88 -0.08 -4.73
CA HIS A 74 11.11 -0.35 -5.46
C HIS A 74 11.77 0.94 -5.98
N GLN A 75 10.99 1.85 -6.55
CA GLN A 75 11.50 3.15 -7.02
C GLN A 75 12.11 3.97 -5.88
N ILE A 76 11.45 4.02 -4.73
CA ILE A 76 11.96 4.70 -3.53
C ILE A 76 13.25 4.02 -3.03
N HIS A 77 13.30 2.69 -3.08
CA HIS A 77 14.50 1.94 -2.71
C HIS A 77 15.70 2.32 -3.57
N MET A 78 15.54 2.32 -4.90
CA MET A 78 16.59 2.73 -5.82
C MET A 78 17.03 4.18 -5.60
N LEU A 79 16.09 5.07 -5.29
CA LEU A 79 16.36 6.48 -5.01
C LEU A 79 17.23 6.64 -3.76
N LEU A 80 16.88 5.98 -2.66
CA LEU A 80 17.56 6.06 -1.37
C LEU A 80 18.94 5.37 -1.38
N ASN A 81 19.10 4.31 -2.18
CA ASN A 81 20.39 3.62 -2.34
C ASN A 81 21.32 4.26 -3.38
N GLN A 82 20.90 5.38 -3.99
CA GLN A 82 21.67 6.07 -5.04
C GLN A 82 22.00 5.17 -6.24
N GLU A 83 21.11 4.24 -6.57
CA GLU A 83 21.24 3.31 -7.72
C GLU A 83 20.81 3.95 -9.05
N LEU A 84 20.29 5.18 -9.00
CA LEU A 84 19.80 5.93 -10.14
C LEU A 84 20.86 6.95 -10.61
N ASP A 85 20.96 7.12 -11.91
CA ASP A 85 21.69 8.26 -12.45
C ASP A 85 20.96 9.60 -12.16
N LEU A 86 21.68 10.72 -12.29
CA LEU A 86 21.13 12.05 -11.97
C LEU A 86 19.86 12.40 -12.76
N LYS A 87 19.72 11.89 -13.97
CA LYS A 87 18.54 12.15 -14.80
C LYS A 87 17.35 11.38 -14.29
N ALA A 88 17.51 10.08 -14.07
CA ALA A 88 16.46 9.21 -13.52
C ALA A 88 16.04 9.66 -12.12
N GLN A 89 16.98 10.10 -11.29
CA GLN A 89 16.69 10.66 -9.98
C GLN A 89 15.82 11.93 -10.07
N ARG A 90 16.14 12.86 -10.96
CA ARG A 90 15.33 14.08 -11.19
C ARG A 90 13.92 13.74 -11.68
N GLU A 91 13.81 12.86 -12.65
CA GLU A 91 12.52 12.42 -13.19
C GLU A 91 11.65 11.76 -12.11
N LEU A 92 12.25 10.93 -11.25
CA LEU A 92 11.53 10.29 -10.16
C LEU A 92 11.14 11.29 -9.07
N ASN A 93 12.03 12.21 -8.69
CA ASN A 93 11.70 13.27 -7.74
C ASN A 93 10.54 14.14 -8.24
N GLN A 94 10.53 14.52 -9.52
CA GLN A 94 9.42 15.27 -10.12
C GLN A 94 8.11 14.47 -10.14
N LYS A 95 8.18 13.15 -10.32
CA LYS A 95 7.00 12.28 -10.27
C LYS A 95 6.43 12.16 -8.85
N LEU A 96 7.31 12.09 -7.84
CA LEU A 96 6.92 11.99 -6.44
C LEU A 96 6.45 13.35 -5.87
N LEU A 97 6.99 14.47 -6.38
CA LEU A 97 6.64 15.84 -6.03
C LEU A 97 6.16 16.61 -7.26
N PRO A 98 4.98 16.32 -7.83
CA PRO A 98 4.52 17.04 -9.00
C PRO A 98 4.17 18.49 -8.65
N ASP A 99 4.80 19.44 -9.34
CA ASP A 99 4.40 20.84 -9.58
C ASP A 99 4.30 21.81 -8.37
N ARG A 100 4.89 21.54 -7.22
CA ARG A 100 4.80 22.49 -6.10
C ARG A 100 6.15 22.81 -5.49
N VAL A 101 6.75 23.86 -5.98
CA VAL A 101 7.89 24.52 -5.33
C VAL A 101 7.38 25.35 -4.15
N THR A 102 6.89 24.69 -3.14
CA THR A 102 6.68 25.30 -1.83
C THR A 102 7.60 24.60 -0.85
N PRO A 103 8.13 25.29 0.16
CA PRO A 103 8.91 24.60 1.16
C PRO A 103 8.14 23.38 1.70
N TYR A 104 8.81 22.24 1.76
CA TYR A 104 8.23 21.01 2.25
C TYR A 104 9.15 20.34 3.25
N ARG A 105 8.60 19.39 3.98
CA ARG A 105 9.29 18.54 4.93
C ARG A 105 8.88 17.11 4.75
N VAL A 106 9.81 16.20 4.87
CA VAL A 106 9.55 14.77 4.87
C VAL A 106 9.53 14.25 6.30
N ILE A 107 8.53 13.47 6.61
CA ILE A 107 8.38 12.75 7.86
C ILE A 107 8.30 11.26 7.53
N TYR A 108 9.10 10.43 8.21
CA TYR A 108 9.02 8.99 8.10
C TYR A 108 8.43 8.39 9.36
N CYS A 109 7.31 7.68 9.22
CA CYS A 109 6.69 6.92 10.28
C CYS A 109 7.11 5.46 10.17
N TYR A 110 8.00 5.00 11.03
CA TYR A 110 8.41 3.61 11.13
C TYR A 110 7.47 2.85 12.07
N ILE A 111 6.91 1.74 11.61
CA ILE A 111 5.99 0.90 12.37
C ILE A 111 6.80 -0.16 13.11
N LYS A 112 6.73 -0.12 14.45
CA LYS A 112 7.35 -1.14 15.29
C LYS A 112 6.53 -2.41 15.19
N ASP A 113 7.20 -3.42 14.77
CA ASP A 113 6.86 -4.81 14.79
C ASP A 113 5.37 -5.24 14.70
N THR A 114 5.09 -5.94 13.69
CA THR A 114 4.45 -7.22 13.42
C THR A 114 4.03 -7.22 11.95
N GLU A 115 4.30 -8.30 11.27
CA GLU A 115 3.81 -8.53 9.90
C GLU A 115 2.30 -8.29 9.78
N GLN A 116 1.54 -8.50 10.86
CA GLN A 116 0.11 -8.26 10.90
C GLN A 116 -0.22 -6.77 10.81
N LYS A 117 0.43 -5.89 11.61
CA LYS A 117 0.21 -4.44 11.56
C LYS A 117 0.60 -3.85 10.20
N ILE A 118 1.68 -4.37 9.59
CA ILE A 118 2.10 -3.97 8.26
C ILE A 118 1.07 -4.41 7.21
N ARG A 119 0.52 -5.62 7.32
CA ARG A 119 -0.57 -6.11 6.45
C ARG A 119 -1.83 -5.28 6.61
N ASP A 120 -2.20 -4.97 7.85
CA ASP A 120 -3.37 -4.12 8.12
C ASP A 120 -3.14 -2.69 7.60
N TYR A 121 -1.96 -2.15 7.78
CA TYR A 121 -1.57 -0.86 7.20
C TYR A 121 -1.70 -0.87 5.67
N ARG A 122 -1.11 -1.86 4.99
CA ARG A 122 -1.20 -2.02 3.53
C ARG A 122 -2.65 -2.16 3.05
N LYS A 123 -3.50 -2.83 3.81
CA LYS A 123 -4.92 -3.03 3.49
C LYS A 123 -5.73 -1.73 3.58
N TYR A 124 -5.41 -0.87 4.54
CA TYR A 124 -6.12 0.40 4.78
C TYR A 124 -5.43 1.62 4.17
N TYR A 125 -4.23 1.43 3.60
CA TYR A 125 -3.51 2.49 2.93
C TYR A 125 -4.02 2.64 1.48
N PRO A 126 -4.85 3.65 1.20
CA PRO A 126 -5.22 3.95 -0.17
C PRO A 126 -4.00 4.58 -0.84
N GLY A 127 -3.29 3.80 -1.63
CA GLY A 127 -2.19 4.31 -2.43
C GLY A 127 -2.59 5.62 -3.10
N ASN A 128 -1.79 6.66 -2.90
CA ASN A 128 -1.84 7.94 -3.56
C ASN A 128 -3.05 8.85 -3.32
N ARG A 129 -2.81 9.92 -2.63
CA ARG A 129 -3.64 11.10 -2.36
C ARG A 129 -4.75 10.86 -1.34
N ILE A 130 -4.49 11.29 -0.14
CA ILE A 130 -5.56 11.70 0.77
C ILE A 130 -6.26 12.85 0.08
N SER A 131 -7.41 12.54 -0.52
CA SER A 131 -8.24 13.45 -1.30
C SER A 131 -8.40 14.79 -0.59
N GLY A 132 -7.95 15.86 -1.22
CA GLY A 132 -8.23 17.24 -0.84
C GLY A 132 -7.25 17.89 0.13
N LYS A 133 -6.23 17.23 0.67
CA LYS A 133 -5.20 17.83 1.54
C LYS A 133 -3.84 17.91 0.86
N LYS A 134 -3.06 18.94 1.20
CA LYS A 134 -1.67 19.20 0.75
C LYS A 134 -0.68 18.20 1.37
N GLN A 135 -0.91 16.90 1.19
CA GLN A 135 -0.09 15.86 1.78
C GLN A 135 0.05 14.71 0.81
N ASP A 136 1.28 14.37 0.48
CA ASP A 136 1.63 13.18 -0.28
C ASP A 136 2.25 12.15 0.66
N SER A 137 1.97 10.87 0.46
CA SER A 137 2.49 9.81 1.30
C SER A 137 2.87 8.59 0.48
N PHE A 138 3.97 7.93 0.88
CA PHE A 138 4.55 6.81 0.16
C PHE A 138 4.89 5.69 1.13
N TYR A 139 4.46 4.47 0.82
CA TYR A 139 4.85 3.29 1.58
C TYR A 139 6.32 2.94 1.28
N TYR A 140 7.08 2.59 2.33
CA TYR A 140 8.44 2.09 2.18
C TYR A 140 8.82 1.18 3.35
N LYS A 141 9.27 -0.04 3.06
CA LYS A 141 9.64 -1.07 4.06
C LYS A 141 8.57 -1.25 5.14
N LYS A 142 8.90 -0.96 6.39
CA LYS A 142 8.02 -1.07 7.57
C LYS A 142 7.39 0.27 7.95
N GLY A 143 7.20 1.18 7.02
CA GLY A 143 6.67 2.50 7.34
C GLY A 143 6.14 3.26 6.14
N CYS A 144 5.97 4.54 6.33
CA CYS A 144 5.60 5.45 5.26
C CYS A 144 6.30 6.79 5.37
N PHE A 145 6.66 7.34 4.23
CA PHE A 145 7.00 8.73 4.09
C PHE A 145 5.75 9.57 3.95
N MET A 146 5.71 10.71 4.59
CA MET A 146 4.68 11.73 4.48
C MET A 146 5.35 13.06 4.15
N ILE A 147 4.90 13.70 3.07
CA ILE A 147 5.42 14.99 2.64
C ILE A 147 4.42 16.07 3.05
N TYR A 148 4.89 17.00 3.84
CA TYR A 148 4.13 18.14 4.31
C TYR A 148 4.63 19.42 3.69
N TYR A 149 3.75 20.14 3.04
CA TYR A 149 4.02 21.45 2.48
C TYR A 149 3.78 22.51 3.53
N THR A 150 4.84 23.24 3.89
CA THR A 150 4.81 24.23 4.95
C THR A 150 5.36 25.58 4.49
N ASN A 151 4.83 26.65 5.02
CA ASN A 151 5.36 28.00 4.82
C ASN A 151 6.08 28.52 6.08
N SER A 152 6.25 27.67 7.10
CA SER A 152 6.75 28.10 8.40
C SER A 152 7.99 27.32 8.81
N SER A 153 9.00 28.02 9.27
CA SER A 153 10.18 27.50 9.97
C SER A 153 9.95 27.24 11.46
N ALA A 154 8.69 27.30 11.93
CA ALA A 154 8.36 27.15 13.34
C ALA A 154 8.71 25.78 13.91
N ASP A 155 8.92 25.72 15.22
CA ASP A 155 9.25 24.51 15.95
C ASP A 155 8.25 23.37 15.61
N ILE A 156 8.81 22.32 15.11
CA ILE A 156 8.07 21.20 14.53
C ILE A 156 7.21 20.43 15.53
N ARG A 157 7.61 20.41 16.81
CA ARG A 157 6.91 19.65 17.85
C ARG A 157 5.53 20.23 18.20
N SER A 158 5.35 21.52 17.97
CA SER A 158 4.08 22.22 18.14
C SER A 158 3.39 22.53 16.82
N SER A 159 3.97 22.11 15.71
CA SER A 159 3.48 22.48 14.39
C SER A 159 2.20 21.77 14.05
N LYS A 160 1.38 22.43 13.22
CA LYS A 160 0.14 21.86 12.67
C LYS A 160 0.41 20.59 11.86
N GLU A 161 1.58 20.49 11.23
CA GLU A 161 2.05 19.35 10.46
C GLU A 161 2.23 18.12 11.35
N MET A 162 2.86 18.27 12.51
CA MET A 162 3.05 17.19 13.46
C MET A 162 1.70 16.72 14.02
N GLN A 163 0.80 17.63 14.35
CA GLN A 163 -0.56 17.29 14.80
C GLN A 163 -1.32 16.52 13.72
N GLN A 164 -1.21 16.91 12.45
CA GLN A 164 -1.82 16.20 11.33
C GLN A 164 -1.22 14.81 11.14
N CYS A 165 0.11 14.67 11.25
CA CYS A 165 0.79 13.39 11.19
C CYS A 165 0.33 12.47 12.32
N MET A 166 0.29 12.96 13.55
CA MET A 166 -0.18 12.20 14.71
C MET A 166 -1.66 11.80 14.59
N SER A 167 -2.52 12.70 14.11
CA SER A 167 -3.93 12.38 13.85
C SER A 167 -4.06 11.31 12.77
N PHE A 168 -3.29 11.42 11.68
CA PHE A 168 -3.29 10.42 10.62
C PHE A 168 -2.88 9.03 11.14
N ILE A 169 -1.78 8.94 11.90
CA ILE A 169 -1.30 7.69 12.47
C ILE A 169 -2.34 7.11 13.43
N LYS A 170 -2.88 7.93 14.32
CA LYS A 170 -3.84 7.49 15.33
C LYS A 170 -5.18 7.07 14.75
N GLU A 171 -5.71 7.86 13.81
CA GLU A 171 -7.07 7.67 13.27
C GLU A 171 -7.11 6.68 12.11
N ARG A 172 -6.08 6.71 11.25
CA ARG A 172 -6.05 5.88 10.04
C ARG A 172 -5.35 4.56 10.23
N LEU A 173 -4.26 4.55 11.01
CA LEU A 173 -3.48 3.35 11.26
C LEU A 173 -3.89 2.65 12.56
N LEU A 174 -4.79 3.24 13.34
CA LEU A 174 -5.25 2.72 14.64
C LEU A 174 -4.09 2.34 15.56
N MET A 175 -2.98 3.09 15.49
CA MET A 175 -1.75 2.80 16.22
C MET A 175 -1.65 3.61 17.51
N LYS A 176 -1.09 2.98 18.53
CA LYS A 176 -0.72 3.65 19.78
C LYS A 176 0.68 4.24 19.67
N ALA A 177 1.01 5.23 20.50
CA ALA A 177 2.32 5.89 20.50
C ALA A 177 3.52 4.94 20.65
N GLU A 178 3.32 3.80 21.30
CA GLU A 178 4.32 2.76 21.49
C GLU A 178 4.59 1.90 20.24
N ASP A 179 3.68 1.97 19.24
CA ASP A 179 3.71 1.13 18.06
C ASP A 179 4.54 1.71 16.90
N TYR A 180 5.00 2.95 17.01
CA TYR A 180 5.72 3.60 15.91
C TYR A 180 6.82 4.56 16.39
N TRP A 181 7.73 4.90 15.49
CA TRP A 181 8.69 5.98 15.62
C TRP A 181 8.51 6.96 14.47
N ILE A 182 8.82 8.22 14.73
CA ILE A 182 8.75 9.27 13.72
C ILE A 182 10.12 9.90 13.57
N GLY A 183 10.65 9.81 12.37
CA GLY A 183 11.80 10.58 11.93
C GLY A 183 11.36 11.81 11.15
N ILE A 184 12.07 12.91 11.26
CA ILE A 184 11.68 14.20 10.70
C ILE A 184 12.87 14.83 10.02
N GLY A 185 12.77 15.00 8.70
CA GLY A 185 13.78 15.69 7.92
C GLY A 185 13.70 17.22 8.05
N GLU A 186 14.71 17.91 7.56
CA GLU A 186 14.73 19.37 7.47
C GLU A 186 13.77 19.90 6.39
N ILE A 187 13.49 21.22 6.46
CA ILE A 187 12.70 21.87 5.42
C ILE A 187 13.54 22.01 4.15
N LYS A 188 12.98 21.64 3.03
CA LYS A 188 13.57 21.79 1.69
C LYS A 188 12.65 22.66 0.82
N ASP A 189 13.23 23.36 -0.12
CA ASP A 189 12.55 24.32 -1.01
C ASP A 189 12.66 23.96 -2.50
N ASN A 190 13.30 22.84 -2.79
CA ASN A 190 13.48 22.36 -4.17
C ASN A 190 13.26 20.85 -4.28
N THR A 191 12.85 20.38 -5.45
CA THR A 191 12.57 18.97 -5.71
C THR A 191 13.82 18.09 -5.77
N GLU A 192 15.00 18.65 -6.05
CA GLU A 192 16.23 17.89 -6.14
C GLU A 192 16.68 17.40 -4.76
N ALA A 193 16.31 18.11 -3.69
CA ALA A 193 16.61 17.76 -2.30
C ALA A 193 15.67 16.70 -1.71
N LEU A 194 14.72 16.12 -2.49
CA LEU A 194 13.78 15.14 -1.96
C LEU A 194 14.48 13.89 -1.40
N THR A 195 15.46 13.37 -2.10
CA THR A 195 16.24 12.21 -1.66
C THR A 195 16.91 12.47 -0.33
N ASP A 196 17.55 13.63 -0.18
CA ASP A 196 18.21 14.02 1.07
C ASP A 196 17.20 14.17 2.20
N ALA A 197 16.06 14.83 1.94
CA ALA A 197 14.98 14.98 2.92
C ALA A 197 14.40 13.64 3.38
N MET A 198 14.29 12.66 2.47
CA MET A 198 13.85 11.31 2.81
C MET A 198 14.90 10.58 3.65
N MET A 199 16.18 10.68 3.30
CA MET A 199 17.28 10.07 4.07
C MET A 199 17.42 10.66 5.48
N GLU A 200 17.28 11.98 5.62
CA GLU A 200 17.30 12.66 6.92
C GLU A 200 16.14 12.25 7.85
N SER A 201 15.04 11.78 7.28
CA SER A 201 13.84 11.38 8.04
C SER A 201 13.83 9.92 8.48
N ILE A 202 14.73 9.07 7.97
CA ILE A 202 14.87 7.66 8.37
C ILE A 202 15.73 7.53 9.62
#